data_ae87a74768db5b49989f43432ed3b0c2
#
_entry.id   ae87a74768db5b49989f43432ed3b0c2
#
_cell.length_a   1.000
_cell.length_b   1.000
_cell.length_c   1.000
_cell.angle_alpha   90.00
_cell.angle_beta   90.00
_cell.angle_gamma   90.00
#
_symmetry.space_group_name_H-M   'P 1'
#
loop_
_entity.id
_entity.type
_entity.pdbx_description
1 polymer ?
#
loop_
_entity_poly.entity_id
_entity_poly.type
_entity_poly.pdbx_seq_one_letter_code
_entity_poly.pdbx_strand_id
1 'polypeptide(L)'
;MTSTKELFASGINYILRDIKDNEEMYQTGTEYLERVQAKLSGHNKAKHERQIAKIKNDLSKIKENIKKHKRELKFYVEYFGYTEEDFKKLNLHPATDEEIERDYQNDLKEMSYDKVRGKGKYTQYEHDCLVQRVNAFNKENDLPIVNF
;
A
#
# COMPACT_ATOMS: atom_id res chain seq x y z
N MET A 1 12.89 24.45 11.77
CA MET A 1 12.72 24.17 10.34
C MET A 1 12.69 22.68 10.09
N THR A 2 11.62 22.18 9.48
CA THR A 2 11.46 20.74 9.19
C THR A 2 12.34 20.39 7.99
N SER A 3 13.22 19.39 8.12
CA SER A 3 14.07 18.94 7.03
C SER A 3 13.28 18.16 5.97
N THR A 4 13.84 18.05 4.77
CA THR A 4 13.24 17.24 3.69
C THR A 4 13.06 15.78 4.12
N LYS A 5 14.04 15.24 4.87
CA LYS A 5 13.97 13.88 5.44
C LYS A 5 12.78 13.70 6.37
N GLU A 6 12.51 14.67 7.24
CA GLU A 6 11.36 14.64 8.15
C GLU A 6 10.04 14.74 7.37
N LEU A 7 9.97 15.62 6.37
CA LEU A 7 8.78 15.79 5.55
C LEU A 7 8.42 14.54 4.77
N PHE A 8 9.41 13.80 4.28
CA PHE A 8 9.19 12.60 3.48
C PHE A 8 9.16 11.30 4.31
N ALA A 9 9.36 11.38 5.61
CA ALA A 9 9.40 10.21 6.50
C ALA A 9 8.12 9.36 6.40
N SER A 10 6.96 9.99 6.35
CA SER A 10 5.67 9.32 6.15
C SER A 10 5.64 8.52 4.84
N GLY A 11 6.18 9.09 3.75
CA GLY A 11 6.29 8.41 2.46
C GLY A 11 7.14 7.15 2.54
N ILE A 12 8.27 7.22 3.24
CA ILE A 12 9.13 6.06 3.48
C ILE A 12 8.36 4.98 4.27
N ASN A 13 7.63 5.37 5.30
CA ASN A 13 6.83 4.44 6.11
C ASN A 13 5.78 3.72 5.27
N TYR A 14 5.13 4.40 4.33
CA TYR A 14 4.16 3.78 3.41
C TYR A 14 4.82 2.80 2.45
N ILE A 15 6.00 3.13 1.93
CA ILE A 15 6.75 2.21 1.06
C ILE A 15 7.15 0.95 1.84
N LEU A 16 7.63 1.11 3.07
CA LEU A 16 7.95 -0.01 3.95
C LEU A 16 6.73 -0.88 4.24
N ARG A 17 5.55 -0.26 4.41
CA ARG A 17 4.30 -0.99 4.60
C ARG A 17 3.92 -1.79 3.35
N ASP A 18 4.06 -1.22 2.17
CA ASP A 18 3.77 -1.91 0.91
C ASP A 18 4.68 -3.14 0.74
N ILE A 19 5.95 -3.00 1.06
CA ILE A 19 6.90 -4.13 1.03
C ILE A 19 6.46 -5.22 2.01
N LYS A 20 6.16 -4.84 3.24
CA LYS A 20 5.73 -5.77 4.30
C LYS A 20 4.47 -6.52 3.89
N ASP A 21 3.44 -5.81 3.42
CA ASP A 21 2.16 -6.40 3.04
C ASP A 21 2.32 -7.36 1.87
N ASN A 22 3.13 -7.00 0.86
CA ASN A 22 3.39 -7.88 -0.27
C ASN A 22 4.21 -9.12 0.14
N GLU A 23 5.16 -8.98 1.05
CA GLU A 23 5.92 -10.11 1.58
C GLU A 23 5.01 -11.08 2.36
N GLU A 24 4.09 -10.55 3.16
CA GLU A 24 3.10 -11.36 3.88
C GLU A 24 2.14 -12.07 2.91
N MET A 25 1.67 -11.37 1.88
CA MET A 25 0.83 -11.97 0.83
C MET A 25 1.57 -13.08 0.09
N TYR A 26 2.85 -12.87 -0.20
CA TYR A 26 3.68 -13.88 -0.87
C TYR A 26 3.82 -15.12 0.00
N GLN A 27 4.07 -14.95 1.29
CA GLN A 27 4.17 -16.05 2.25
C GLN A 27 2.84 -16.84 2.34
N THR A 28 1.74 -16.13 2.52
CA THR A 28 0.41 -16.73 2.61
C THR A 28 0.03 -17.46 1.32
N GLY A 29 0.31 -16.85 0.18
CA GLY A 29 0.06 -17.44 -1.13
C GLY A 29 0.89 -18.69 -1.39
N THR A 30 2.16 -18.69 -0.94
CA THR A 30 3.04 -19.86 -1.05
C THR A 30 2.51 -21.03 -0.20
N GLU A 31 2.07 -20.75 1.03
CA GLU A 31 1.47 -21.77 1.90
C GLU A 31 0.18 -22.33 1.31
N TYR A 32 -0.65 -21.47 0.73
CA TYR A 32 -1.88 -21.88 0.04
C TYR A 32 -1.56 -22.76 -1.16
N LEU A 33 -0.55 -22.41 -1.96
CA LEU A 33 -0.09 -23.21 -3.10
C LEU A 33 0.32 -24.61 -2.65
N GLU A 34 1.10 -24.72 -1.58
CA GLU A 34 1.52 -25.99 -1.02
C GLU A 34 0.32 -26.87 -0.63
N ARG A 35 -0.70 -26.28 0.00
CA ARG A 35 -1.93 -26.98 0.38
C ARG A 35 -2.72 -27.47 -0.83
N VAL A 36 -2.82 -26.66 -1.87
CA VAL A 36 -3.51 -27.05 -3.11
C VAL A 36 -2.77 -28.18 -3.81
N GLN A 37 -1.43 -28.09 -3.89
CA GLN A 37 -0.59 -29.14 -4.49
C GLN A 37 -0.71 -30.47 -3.74
N ALA A 38 -0.81 -30.41 -2.41
CA ALA A 38 -0.98 -31.62 -1.58
C ALA A 38 -2.32 -32.33 -1.81
N LYS A 39 -3.32 -31.59 -2.32
CA LYS A 39 -4.67 -32.13 -2.60
C LYS A 39 -4.84 -32.61 -4.03
N LEU A 40 -3.77 -32.60 -4.83
CA LEU A 40 -3.83 -33.01 -6.22
C LEU A 40 -4.19 -34.51 -6.33
N SER A 41 -5.33 -34.81 -6.96
CA SER A 41 -5.81 -36.17 -7.18
C SER A 41 -6.22 -36.38 -8.63
N GLY A 42 -6.30 -37.67 -9.05
CA GLY A 42 -6.62 -38.05 -10.42
C GLY A 42 -7.93 -37.48 -10.96
N HIS A 43 -8.97 -37.40 -10.13
CA HIS A 43 -10.30 -36.93 -10.53
C HIS A 43 -10.38 -35.42 -10.78
N ASN A 44 -9.56 -34.63 -10.10
CA ASN A 44 -9.60 -33.17 -10.16
C ASN A 44 -8.32 -32.56 -10.71
N LYS A 45 -7.48 -33.38 -11.31
CA LYS A 45 -6.14 -32.95 -11.76
C LYS A 45 -6.16 -31.71 -12.65
N ALA A 46 -7.01 -31.70 -13.67
CA ALA A 46 -7.08 -30.57 -14.62
C ALA A 46 -7.53 -29.27 -13.94
N LYS A 47 -8.52 -29.35 -13.05
CA LYS A 47 -9.02 -28.21 -12.28
C LYS A 47 -7.96 -27.68 -11.32
N HIS A 48 -7.28 -28.58 -10.61
CA HIS A 48 -6.22 -28.21 -9.66
C HIS A 48 -4.99 -27.64 -10.41
N GLU A 49 -4.65 -28.15 -11.56
CA GLU A 49 -3.54 -27.63 -12.38
C GLU A 49 -3.80 -26.20 -12.82
N ARG A 50 -5.05 -25.87 -13.23
CA ARG A 50 -5.43 -24.49 -13.58
C ARG A 50 -5.37 -23.57 -12.36
N GLN A 51 -5.83 -24.04 -11.22
CA GLN A 51 -5.77 -23.29 -9.95
C GLN A 51 -4.32 -23.04 -9.55
N ILE A 52 -3.47 -24.05 -9.62
CA ILE A 52 -2.03 -23.94 -9.34
C ILE A 52 -1.38 -22.92 -10.28
N ALA A 53 -1.68 -22.99 -11.57
CA ALA A 53 -1.13 -22.05 -12.56
C ALA A 53 -1.54 -20.60 -12.23
N LYS A 54 -2.80 -20.38 -11.84
CA LYS A 54 -3.29 -19.06 -11.43
C LYS A 54 -2.57 -18.55 -10.19
N ILE A 55 -2.43 -19.40 -9.16
CA ILE A 55 -1.74 -19.04 -7.93
C ILE A 55 -0.28 -18.68 -8.23
N LYS A 56 0.41 -19.48 -9.03
CA LYS A 56 1.81 -19.19 -9.42
C LYS A 56 1.93 -17.87 -10.16
N ASN A 57 0.98 -17.56 -11.04
CA ASN A 57 0.95 -16.28 -11.74
C ASN A 57 0.75 -15.12 -10.80
N ASP A 58 -0.18 -15.25 -9.84
CA ASP A 58 -0.44 -14.22 -8.83
C ASP A 58 0.79 -14.02 -7.93
N LEU A 59 1.45 -15.09 -7.51
CA LEU A 59 2.70 -15.03 -6.73
C LEU A 59 3.81 -14.32 -7.50
N SER A 60 3.92 -14.58 -8.81
CA SER A 60 4.90 -13.89 -9.65
C SER A 60 4.65 -12.39 -9.69
N LYS A 61 3.40 -11.97 -9.79
CA LYS A 61 3.03 -10.54 -9.75
C LYS A 61 3.35 -9.90 -8.40
N ILE A 62 3.08 -10.59 -7.31
CA ILE A 62 3.40 -10.11 -5.95
C ILE A 62 4.92 -9.95 -5.82
N LYS A 63 5.69 -10.92 -6.31
CA LYS A 63 7.15 -10.87 -6.30
C LYS A 63 7.68 -9.65 -7.07
N GLU A 64 7.10 -9.35 -8.23
CA GLU A 64 7.44 -8.17 -9.01
C GLU A 64 7.08 -6.87 -8.26
N ASN A 65 5.94 -6.84 -7.58
CA ASN A 65 5.56 -5.70 -6.74
C ASN A 65 6.57 -5.47 -5.61
N ILE A 66 7.03 -6.53 -4.96
CA ILE A 66 8.06 -6.44 -3.92
C ILE A 66 9.33 -5.81 -4.48
N LYS A 67 9.79 -6.28 -5.64
CA LYS A 67 10.98 -5.71 -6.31
C LYS A 67 10.79 -4.25 -6.65
N LYS A 68 9.61 -3.89 -7.16
CA LYS A 68 9.26 -2.51 -7.51
C LYS A 68 9.33 -1.60 -6.29
N HIS A 69 8.70 -1.99 -5.19
CA HIS A 69 8.69 -1.18 -3.96
C HIS A 69 10.09 -1.10 -3.32
N LYS A 70 10.88 -2.15 -3.38
CA LYS A 70 12.27 -2.12 -2.92
C LYS A 70 13.13 -1.17 -3.74
N ARG A 71 12.91 -1.10 -5.07
CA ARG A 71 13.59 -0.12 -5.93
C ARG A 71 13.16 1.31 -5.60
N GLU A 72 11.87 1.54 -5.35
CA GLU A 72 11.36 2.83 -4.91
C GLU A 72 12.01 3.27 -3.60
N LEU A 73 12.07 2.37 -2.63
CA LEU A 73 12.70 2.63 -1.34
C LEU A 73 14.17 3.01 -1.51
N LYS A 74 14.89 2.23 -2.29
CA LYS A 74 16.31 2.50 -2.57
C LYS A 74 16.51 3.87 -3.22
N PHE A 75 15.67 4.18 -4.21
CA PHE A 75 15.71 5.47 -4.90
C PHE A 75 15.55 6.64 -3.93
N TYR A 76 14.53 6.60 -3.09
CA TYR A 76 14.25 7.70 -2.16
C TYR A 76 15.25 7.77 -1.03
N VAL A 77 15.74 6.63 -0.53
CA VAL A 77 16.80 6.58 0.47
C VAL A 77 18.08 7.25 -0.06
N GLU A 78 18.46 6.94 -1.29
CA GLU A 78 19.62 7.54 -1.93
C GLU A 78 19.40 9.01 -2.27
N TYR A 79 18.23 9.35 -2.81
CA TYR A 79 17.89 10.71 -3.23
C TYR A 79 17.90 11.71 -2.06
N PHE A 80 17.29 11.33 -0.93
CA PHE A 80 17.24 12.17 0.25
C PHE A 80 18.42 11.96 1.19
N GLY A 81 19.23 10.94 0.95
CA GLY A 81 20.40 10.65 1.75
C GLY A 81 20.11 10.08 3.15
N TYR A 82 19.04 9.28 3.29
CA TYR A 82 18.76 8.62 4.58
C TYR A 82 19.86 7.65 4.96
N THR A 83 20.32 7.77 6.20
CA THR A 83 21.29 6.86 6.81
C THR A 83 20.61 5.94 7.81
N GLU A 84 21.32 4.92 8.29
CA GLU A 84 20.83 4.04 9.36
C GLU A 84 20.46 4.84 10.61
N GLU A 85 21.27 5.86 10.92
CA GLU A 85 21.01 6.77 12.03
C GLU A 85 19.71 7.54 11.82
N ASP A 86 19.44 8.01 10.60
CA ASP A 86 18.20 8.70 10.25
C ASP A 86 16.99 7.79 10.45
N PHE A 87 17.10 6.50 10.07
CA PHE A 87 16.03 5.52 10.29
C PHE A 87 15.68 5.38 11.76
N LYS A 88 16.67 5.37 12.63
CA LYS A 88 16.47 5.31 14.08
C LYS A 88 15.91 6.62 14.64
N LYS A 89 16.51 7.73 14.25
CA LYS A 89 16.20 9.06 14.77
C LYS A 89 14.79 9.51 14.38
N LEU A 90 14.37 9.20 13.16
CA LEU A 90 13.05 9.52 12.65
C LEU A 90 12.02 8.41 12.90
N ASN A 91 12.46 7.32 13.54
CA ASN A 91 11.62 6.15 13.82
C ASN A 91 10.90 5.65 12.57
N LEU A 92 11.65 5.46 11.48
CA LEU A 92 11.09 4.96 10.23
C LEU A 92 10.72 3.47 10.40
N HIS A 93 9.50 3.14 10.02
CA HIS A 93 8.90 1.81 10.19
C HIS A 93 7.79 1.62 9.15
N PRO A 94 7.35 0.39 8.88
CA PRO A 94 6.16 0.20 8.05
C PRO A 94 4.95 0.90 8.69
N ALA A 95 4.22 1.70 7.90
CA ALA A 95 3.06 2.42 8.41
C ALA A 95 2.08 1.46 9.10
N THR A 96 1.63 1.82 10.30
CA THR A 96 0.69 1.01 11.06
C THR A 96 -0.74 1.25 10.58
N ASP A 97 -1.66 0.33 10.92
CA ASP A 97 -3.08 0.49 10.58
C ASP A 97 -3.64 1.77 11.19
N GLU A 98 -3.22 2.11 12.41
CA GLU A 98 -3.62 3.33 13.11
C GLU A 98 -3.12 4.59 12.38
N GLU A 99 -1.90 4.57 11.87
CA GLU A 99 -1.34 5.68 11.09
C GLU A 99 -2.08 5.86 9.77
N ILE A 100 -2.40 4.76 9.08
CA ILE A 100 -3.17 4.76 7.83
C ILE A 100 -4.57 5.33 8.10
N GLU A 101 -5.24 4.88 9.15
CA GLU A 101 -6.57 5.36 9.53
C GLU A 101 -6.55 6.85 9.89
N ARG A 102 -5.55 7.29 10.62
CA ARG A 102 -5.38 8.71 10.98
C ARG A 102 -5.23 9.56 9.72
N ASP A 103 -4.40 9.13 8.78
CA ASP A 103 -4.17 9.86 7.52
C ASP A 103 -5.46 9.91 6.68
N TYR A 104 -6.21 8.81 6.64
CA TYR A 104 -7.50 8.75 5.99
C TYR A 104 -8.49 9.74 6.61
N GLN A 105 -8.59 9.77 7.95
CA GLN A 105 -9.46 10.70 8.66
C GLN A 105 -9.06 12.16 8.43
N ASN A 106 -7.75 12.43 8.38
CA ASN A 106 -7.25 13.77 8.07
C ASN A 106 -7.60 14.20 6.65
N ASP A 107 -7.48 13.29 5.68
CA ASP A 107 -7.87 13.55 4.29
C ASP A 107 -9.38 13.86 4.19
N LEU A 108 -10.22 13.08 4.86
CA LEU A 108 -11.66 13.33 4.92
C LEU A 108 -11.99 14.68 5.55
N LYS A 109 -11.31 15.03 6.63
CA LYS A 109 -11.49 16.30 7.32
C LYS A 109 -11.12 17.47 6.42
N GLU A 110 -10.01 17.39 5.72
CA GLU A 110 -9.58 18.43 4.79
C GLU A 110 -10.57 18.61 3.63
N MET A 111 -11.07 17.49 3.06
CA MET A 111 -12.10 17.54 2.02
C MET A 111 -13.38 18.23 2.51
N SER A 112 -13.85 17.85 3.69
CA SER A 112 -15.08 18.43 4.28
C SER A 112 -14.90 19.90 4.59
N TYR A 113 -13.74 20.28 5.10
CA TYR A 113 -13.40 21.65 5.42
C TYR A 113 -13.35 22.53 4.18
N ASP A 114 -12.72 22.05 3.12
CA ASP A 114 -12.61 22.74 1.84
C ASP A 114 -13.98 22.95 1.19
N LYS A 115 -14.84 21.95 1.27
CA LYS A 115 -16.22 22.01 0.79
C LYS A 115 -17.06 23.06 1.53
N VAL A 116 -16.92 23.14 2.84
CA VAL A 116 -17.66 24.10 3.68
C VAL A 116 -17.21 25.53 3.42
N ARG A 117 -15.95 25.76 3.15
CA ARG A 117 -15.41 27.10 2.88
C ARG A 117 -15.88 27.69 1.55
N GLY A 118 -16.30 26.87 0.59
CA GLY A 118 -16.72 27.33 -0.75
C GLY A 118 -15.62 27.98 -1.56
N LYS A 119 -14.45 28.14 -1.01
CA LYS A 119 -13.24 28.63 -1.68
C LYS A 119 -12.16 27.60 -1.45
N GLY A 120 -12.00 26.72 -2.42
CA GLY A 120 -11.08 25.61 -2.27
C GLY A 120 -9.65 26.06 -2.01
N LYS A 121 -9.05 25.49 -0.98
CA LYS A 121 -7.63 25.43 -0.79
C LYS A 121 -6.99 24.61 -1.92
N TYR A 122 -7.80 23.77 -2.53
CA TYR A 122 -7.44 22.90 -3.64
C TYR A 122 -8.15 23.34 -4.92
N THR A 123 -7.50 23.14 -6.07
CA THR A 123 -8.17 23.24 -7.36
C THR A 123 -9.18 22.12 -7.50
N GLN A 124 -10.10 22.23 -8.47
CA GLN A 124 -11.05 21.13 -8.74
C GLN A 124 -10.32 19.83 -9.03
N TYR A 125 -9.21 19.89 -9.76
CA TYR A 125 -8.39 18.73 -10.07
C TYR A 125 -7.81 18.07 -8.79
N GLU A 126 -7.24 18.88 -7.89
CA GLU A 126 -6.70 18.40 -6.62
C GLU A 126 -7.78 17.77 -5.75
N HIS A 127 -8.96 18.39 -5.69
CA HIS A 127 -10.11 17.85 -4.98
C HIS A 127 -10.54 16.49 -5.56
N ASP A 128 -10.62 16.38 -6.88
CA ASP A 128 -11.01 15.13 -7.54
C ASP A 128 -9.98 14.01 -7.28
N CYS A 129 -8.69 14.35 -7.29
CA CYS A 129 -7.62 13.40 -6.93
C CYS A 129 -7.74 12.91 -5.50
N LEU A 130 -8.07 13.82 -4.57
CA LEU A 130 -8.25 13.47 -3.16
C LEU A 130 -9.45 12.54 -2.97
N VAL A 131 -10.58 12.83 -3.63
CA VAL A 131 -11.77 11.99 -3.62
C VAL A 131 -11.47 10.60 -4.16
N GLN A 132 -10.75 10.51 -5.28
CA GLN A 132 -10.36 9.23 -5.86
C GLN A 132 -9.48 8.42 -4.90
N ARG A 133 -8.53 9.05 -4.23
CA ARG A 133 -7.65 8.38 -3.27
C ARG A 133 -8.44 7.82 -2.07
N VAL A 134 -9.34 8.62 -1.52
CA VAL A 134 -10.21 8.21 -0.41
C VAL A 134 -11.12 7.06 -0.83
N ASN A 135 -11.70 7.14 -2.03
CA ASN A 135 -12.59 6.10 -2.54
C ASN A 135 -11.84 4.81 -2.88
N ALA A 136 -10.58 4.89 -3.34
CA ALA A 136 -9.75 3.72 -3.54
C ALA A 136 -9.49 2.99 -2.21
N PHE A 137 -9.17 3.73 -1.16
CA PHE A 137 -9.02 3.18 0.19
C PHE A 137 -10.33 2.55 0.68
N ASN A 138 -11.45 3.24 0.51
CA ASN A 138 -12.76 2.74 0.92
C ASN A 138 -13.12 1.44 0.21
N LYS A 139 -12.85 1.35 -1.09
CA LYS A 139 -13.11 0.15 -1.89
C LYS A 139 -12.27 -1.04 -1.39
N GLU A 140 -11.01 -0.83 -1.08
CA GLU A 140 -10.11 -1.87 -0.57
C GLU A 140 -10.53 -2.38 0.81
N ASN A 141 -11.17 -1.54 1.61
CA ASN A 141 -11.58 -1.85 2.98
C ASN A 141 -13.08 -2.09 3.14
N ASP A 142 -13.82 -2.29 2.04
CA ASP A 142 -15.27 -2.51 2.02
C ASP A 142 -16.06 -1.40 2.72
N LEU A 143 -15.58 -0.16 2.59
CA LEU A 143 -16.23 1.03 3.14
C LEU A 143 -17.09 1.73 2.07
N PRO A 144 -18.11 2.50 2.48
CA PRO A 144 -18.95 3.24 1.53
C PRO A 144 -18.16 4.25 0.70
N ILE A 145 -18.52 4.37 -0.57
CA ILE A 145 -17.94 5.39 -1.47
C ILE A 145 -18.48 6.77 -1.06
N VAL A 146 -17.58 7.75 -1.03
CA VAL A 146 -17.90 9.13 -0.66
C VAL A 146 -18.15 9.95 -1.91
N ASN A 147 -19.25 10.68 -1.93
CA ASN A 147 -19.58 11.64 -2.98
C ASN A 147 -19.54 13.05 -2.40
N PHE A 148 -18.54 13.82 -2.83
CA PHE A 148 -18.42 15.22 -2.49
C PHE A 148 -18.58 16.13 -3.72
#